data_7e37a579585c61affdcd7a45c09947cd
#
_entry.id   7e37a579585c61affdcd7a45c09947cd
#
_cell.length_a   1.000
_cell.length_b   1.000
_cell.length_c   1.000
_cell.angle_alpha   90.00
_cell.angle_beta   90.00
_cell.angle_gamma   90.00
#
_symmetry.space_group_name_H-M   'P 1'
#
loop_
_entity.id
_entity.type
_entity.pdbx_description
1 polymer ?
#
loop_
_entity_poly.entity_id
_entity_poly.type
_entity_poly.pdbx_seq_one_letter_code
_entity_poly.pdbx_strand_id
1 'polypeptide(L)'
;MPLIVLWDIDHTLIDNAGVSKEIYAAAYTALAGTPPVRAATTEGRTDRLIMRDMLLGHAKPEPAWETVEAALARAGEDRLGELRERGTVLPGVREALKAASVQDGWVSSVLTGNIMPNARVKLSAFGLDPLLDMPVGAYGADAEQRPALVDVARQRIRNERHLPAETPLVLIGDTPRDVEAALMSGAEVIAVATGIHSQTELAAAGARVVLPDLSETTGLLELLKALAAH
;
A
#
# COMPACT_ATOMS: atom_id res chain seq x y z
N MET A 1 -5.36 -23.73 -4.99
CA MET A 1 -4.21 -23.42 -5.83
C MET A 1 -3.49 -22.23 -5.24
N PRO A 2 -2.17 -22.06 -5.42
CA PRO A 2 -1.44 -20.94 -4.84
C PRO A 2 -1.89 -19.61 -5.46
N LEU A 3 -1.86 -18.55 -4.65
CA LEU A 3 -2.20 -17.19 -5.04
C LEU A 3 -1.39 -16.19 -4.22
N ILE A 4 -0.92 -15.13 -4.85
CA ILE A 4 -0.32 -13.99 -4.18
C ILE A 4 -1.36 -12.86 -4.15
N VAL A 5 -1.73 -12.41 -2.95
CA VAL A 5 -2.63 -11.26 -2.76
C VAL A 5 -1.83 -10.14 -2.11
N LEU A 6 -1.67 -9.04 -2.83
CA LEU A 6 -1.00 -7.84 -2.36
C LEU A 6 -2.03 -6.74 -2.06
N TRP A 7 -1.96 -6.18 -0.88
CA TRP A 7 -2.87 -5.14 -0.41
C TRP A 7 -2.14 -3.80 -0.33
N ASP A 8 -2.71 -2.76 -0.92
CA ASP A 8 -2.32 -1.40 -0.52
C ASP A 8 -2.87 -1.10 0.88
N ILE A 9 -2.39 -0.03 1.52
CA ILE A 9 -2.73 0.30 2.91
C ILE A 9 -3.66 1.51 2.98
N ASP A 10 -3.17 2.69 2.55
CA ASP A 10 -3.91 3.94 2.71
C ASP A 10 -5.12 3.96 1.79
N HIS A 11 -6.29 4.22 2.33
CA HIS A 11 -7.59 4.20 1.64
C HIS A 11 -8.00 2.85 1.01
N THR A 12 -7.21 1.79 1.22
CA THR A 12 -7.56 0.39 0.87
C THR A 12 -7.88 -0.41 2.12
N LEU A 13 -7.00 -0.42 3.12
CA LEU A 13 -7.19 -1.11 4.39
C LEU A 13 -7.60 -0.16 5.52
N ILE A 14 -7.10 1.07 5.50
CA ILE A 14 -7.36 2.07 6.53
C ILE A 14 -7.65 3.44 5.93
N ASP A 15 -8.49 4.21 6.61
CA ASP A 15 -8.48 5.67 6.49
C ASP A 15 -7.56 6.23 7.58
N ASN A 16 -6.48 6.89 7.15
CA ASN A 16 -5.50 7.50 8.05
C ASN A 16 -5.89 8.90 8.55
N ALA A 17 -7.07 9.41 8.19
CA ALA A 17 -7.60 10.72 8.56
C ALA A 17 -6.63 11.91 8.34
N GLY A 18 -5.80 11.81 7.29
CA GLY A 18 -4.82 12.85 6.94
C GLY A 18 -3.50 12.78 7.70
N VAL A 19 -3.33 11.87 8.64
CA VAL A 19 -2.09 11.71 9.43
C VAL A 19 -0.89 11.43 8.54
N SER A 20 -1.07 10.73 7.41
CA SER A 20 0.00 10.53 6.44
C SER A 20 0.60 11.85 5.93
N LYS A 21 -0.22 12.85 5.63
CA LYS A 21 0.27 14.18 5.19
C LYS A 21 1.03 14.90 6.30
N GLU A 22 0.64 14.70 7.55
CA GLU A 22 1.35 15.25 8.72
C GLU A 22 2.70 14.54 8.95
N ILE A 23 2.79 13.23 8.68
CA ILE A 23 4.06 12.48 8.70
C ILE A 23 5.05 13.08 7.69
N TYR A 24 4.62 13.30 6.43
CA TYR A 24 5.47 13.92 5.42
C TYR A 24 5.89 15.35 5.80
N ALA A 25 4.96 16.15 6.33
CA ALA A 25 5.27 17.51 6.75
C ALA A 25 6.30 17.55 7.90
N ALA A 26 6.21 16.62 8.85
CA ALA A 26 7.16 16.51 9.94
C ALA A 26 8.54 16.02 9.48
N ALA A 27 8.58 14.98 8.63
CA ALA A 27 9.82 14.49 8.04
C ALA A 27 10.51 15.60 7.23
N TYR A 28 9.75 16.32 6.39
CA TYR A 28 10.26 17.46 5.65
C TYR A 28 10.81 18.54 6.59
N THR A 29 10.09 18.88 7.65
CA THR A 29 10.52 19.91 8.63
C THR A 29 11.83 19.52 9.31
N ALA A 30 11.98 18.25 9.66
CA ALA A 30 13.21 17.72 10.25
C ALA A 30 14.41 17.82 9.30
N LEU A 31 14.18 17.60 8.00
CA LEU A 31 15.24 17.66 6.96
C LEU A 31 15.56 19.09 6.52
N ALA A 32 14.53 19.92 6.35
CA ALA A 32 14.67 21.27 5.77
C ALA A 32 14.84 22.39 6.81
N GLY A 33 14.58 22.10 8.10
CA GLY A 33 14.61 23.08 9.20
C GLY A 33 13.42 24.04 9.23
N THR A 34 12.49 23.94 8.28
CA THR A 34 11.30 24.78 8.17
C THR A 34 10.10 23.95 7.69
N PRO A 35 8.87 24.25 8.12
CA PRO A 35 7.69 23.54 7.65
C PRO A 35 7.49 23.73 6.12
N PRO A 36 6.88 22.77 5.43
CA PRO A 36 6.57 22.89 4.02
C PRO A 36 5.46 23.94 3.77
N VAL A 37 5.57 24.69 2.68
CA VAL A 37 4.54 25.68 2.27
C VAL A 37 3.34 24.99 1.60
N ARG A 38 3.59 23.82 0.99
CA ARG A 38 2.57 23.02 0.31
C ARG A 38 2.50 21.64 0.90
N ALA A 39 1.27 21.11 1.03
CA ALA A 39 1.06 19.73 1.46
C ALA A 39 1.61 18.72 0.42
N ALA A 40 1.97 17.54 0.89
CA ALA A 40 2.37 16.44 0.02
C ALA A 40 1.21 15.99 -0.89
N THR A 41 1.55 15.65 -2.14
CA THR A 41 0.66 14.93 -3.07
C THR A 41 0.95 13.44 -2.92
N THR A 42 0.01 12.68 -2.39
CA THR A 42 0.26 11.33 -1.86
C THR A 42 -0.32 10.21 -2.71
N GLU A 43 -1.43 10.42 -3.37
CA GLU A 43 -2.30 9.40 -3.97
C GLU A 43 -1.54 8.36 -4.82
N GLY A 44 -1.42 7.13 -4.32
CA GLY A 44 -0.77 6.00 -4.99
C GLY A 44 0.73 6.15 -5.27
N ARG A 45 1.40 7.13 -4.66
CA ARG A 45 2.83 7.42 -4.85
C ARG A 45 3.69 6.75 -3.80
N THR A 46 4.95 6.53 -4.12
CA THR A 46 5.94 6.03 -3.16
C THR A 46 6.49 7.16 -2.30
N ASP A 47 6.86 6.85 -1.07
CA ASP A 47 7.48 7.80 -0.13
C ASP A 47 8.72 8.48 -0.73
N ARG A 48 9.49 7.75 -1.56
CA ARG A 48 10.63 8.33 -2.30
C ARG A 48 10.22 9.48 -3.20
N LEU A 49 9.22 9.27 -4.04
CA LEU A 49 8.73 10.30 -4.96
C LEU A 49 8.09 11.46 -4.22
N ILE A 50 7.32 11.18 -3.16
CA ILE A 50 6.67 12.22 -2.35
C ILE A 50 7.71 13.14 -1.71
N MET A 51 8.70 12.58 -1.01
CA MET A 51 9.71 13.37 -0.32
C MET A 51 10.63 14.12 -1.29
N ARG A 52 11.01 13.48 -2.40
CA ARG A 52 11.76 14.15 -3.47
C ARG A 52 11.01 15.39 -3.98
N ASP A 53 9.74 15.23 -4.34
CA ASP A 53 8.95 16.34 -4.87
C ASP A 53 8.74 17.45 -3.84
N MET A 54 8.57 17.09 -2.57
CA MET A 54 8.49 18.09 -1.49
C MET A 54 9.79 18.89 -1.35
N LEU A 55 10.94 18.22 -1.36
CA LEU A 55 12.25 18.89 -1.23
C LEU A 55 12.53 19.77 -2.45
N LEU A 56 12.42 19.23 -3.66
CA LEU A 56 12.67 19.96 -4.90
C LEU A 56 11.67 21.11 -5.10
N GLY A 57 10.39 20.89 -4.80
CA GLY A 57 9.35 21.91 -4.89
C GLY A 57 9.57 23.12 -3.94
N HIS A 58 10.42 22.96 -2.93
CA HIS A 58 10.82 24.03 -2.01
C HIS A 58 12.30 24.45 -2.19
N ALA A 59 12.92 24.12 -3.32
CA ALA A 59 14.31 24.39 -3.63
C ALA A 59 15.30 23.94 -2.53
N LYS A 60 15.04 22.80 -1.91
CA LYS A 60 15.92 22.16 -0.94
C LYS A 60 16.74 21.05 -1.61
N PRO A 61 18.01 20.85 -1.21
CA PRO A 61 18.78 19.72 -1.70
C PRO A 61 18.14 18.41 -1.25
N GLU A 62 18.26 17.38 -2.07
CA GLU A 62 17.83 16.01 -1.71
C GLU A 62 18.94 15.36 -0.87
N PRO A 63 18.69 15.01 0.40
CA PRO A 63 19.63 14.27 1.23
C PRO A 63 19.79 12.82 0.73
N ALA A 64 20.76 12.09 1.28
CA ALA A 64 20.85 10.64 1.08
C ALA A 64 19.54 9.97 1.52
N TRP A 65 19.11 8.96 0.76
CA TRP A 65 17.81 8.31 0.99
C TRP A 65 17.65 7.78 2.43
N GLU A 66 18.72 7.21 2.99
CA GLU A 66 18.74 6.70 4.35
C GLU A 66 18.39 7.78 5.39
N THR A 67 18.78 9.02 5.14
CA THR A 67 18.43 10.16 6.00
C THR A 67 16.94 10.52 5.87
N VAL A 68 16.40 10.48 4.66
CA VAL A 68 14.98 10.72 4.38
C VAL A 68 14.14 9.63 5.01
N GLU A 69 14.52 8.37 4.82
CA GLU A 69 13.83 7.21 5.37
C GLU A 69 13.80 7.23 6.90
N ALA A 70 14.92 7.56 7.54
CA ALA A 70 14.99 7.70 9.00
C ALA A 70 14.06 8.82 9.53
N ALA A 71 14.00 9.95 8.83
CA ALA A 71 13.11 11.06 9.18
C ALA A 71 11.62 10.65 9.05
N LEU A 72 11.27 9.94 7.98
CA LEU A 72 9.93 9.40 7.77
C LEU A 72 9.54 8.37 8.83
N ALA A 73 10.42 7.42 9.15
CA ALA A 73 10.18 6.40 10.16
C ALA A 73 9.92 7.03 11.53
N ARG A 74 10.77 7.99 11.93
CA ARG A 74 10.59 8.73 13.17
C ARG A 74 9.27 9.49 13.21
N ALA A 75 8.96 10.21 12.13
CA ALA A 75 7.72 10.97 12.04
C ALA A 75 6.46 10.08 12.11
N GLY A 76 6.55 8.85 11.58
CA GLY A 76 5.47 7.86 11.68
C GLY A 76 5.29 7.32 13.08
N GLU A 77 6.39 6.93 13.75
CA GLU A 77 6.36 6.46 15.13
C GLU A 77 5.76 7.51 16.08
N ASP A 78 6.19 8.77 15.93
CA ASP A 78 5.72 9.89 16.76
C ASP A 78 4.19 10.13 16.60
N ARG A 79 3.56 9.63 15.51
CA ARG A 79 2.12 9.82 15.21
C ARG A 79 1.24 8.58 15.37
N LEU A 80 1.76 7.53 15.96
CA LEU A 80 0.97 6.33 16.25
C LEU A 80 -0.28 6.65 17.11
N GLY A 81 -0.17 7.59 18.04
CA GLY A 81 -1.30 8.04 18.89
C GLY A 81 -2.41 8.66 18.06
N GLU A 82 -2.07 9.62 17.19
CA GLU A 82 -3.02 10.30 16.31
C GLU A 82 -3.68 9.33 15.31
N LEU A 83 -2.91 8.36 14.78
CA LEU A 83 -3.48 7.31 13.94
C LEU A 83 -4.57 6.50 14.65
N ARG A 84 -4.33 6.11 15.91
CA ARG A 84 -5.30 5.37 16.72
C ARG A 84 -6.53 6.17 17.08
N GLU A 85 -6.36 7.45 17.32
CA GLU A 85 -7.44 8.35 17.72
C GLU A 85 -8.32 8.75 16.54
N ARG A 86 -7.72 9.05 15.39
CA ARG A 86 -8.40 9.68 14.25
C ARG A 86 -8.68 8.72 13.10
N GLY A 87 -7.78 7.76 12.88
CA GLY A 87 -7.90 6.82 11.78
C GLY A 87 -8.89 5.70 12.06
N THR A 88 -9.28 4.99 11.00
CA THR A 88 -10.23 3.86 11.09
C THR A 88 -9.85 2.74 10.12
N VAL A 89 -10.28 1.51 10.46
CA VAL A 89 -10.24 0.39 9.52
C VAL A 89 -11.43 0.53 8.57
N LEU A 90 -11.18 0.36 7.28
CA LEU A 90 -12.24 0.46 6.27
C LEU A 90 -13.19 -0.75 6.30
N PRO A 91 -14.42 -0.60 5.75
CA PRO A 91 -15.44 -1.66 5.81
C PRO A 91 -14.96 -2.99 5.20
N GLY A 92 -15.20 -4.10 5.90
CA GLY A 92 -14.91 -5.47 5.47
C GLY A 92 -13.42 -5.90 5.52
N VAL A 93 -12.50 -5.00 5.81
CA VAL A 93 -11.05 -5.25 5.77
C VAL A 93 -10.62 -6.40 6.68
N ARG A 94 -11.06 -6.42 7.94
CA ARG A 94 -10.65 -7.46 8.90
C ARG A 94 -11.10 -8.85 8.46
N GLU A 95 -12.32 -8.93 7.97
CA GLU A 95 -12.92 -10.16 7.47
C GLU A 95 -12.21 -10.63 6.20
N ALA A 96 -11.93 -9.72 5.27
CA ALA A 96 -11.22 -10.01 4.02
C ALA A 96 -9.78 -10.52 4.29
N LEU A 97 -9.02 -9.82 5.14
CA LEU A 97 -7.66 -10.22 5.51
C LEU A 97 -7.64 -11.57 6.23
N LYS A 98 -8.53 -11.80 7.21
CA LYS A 98 -8.66 -13.09 7.89
C LYS A 98 -9.02 -14.20 6.91
N ALA A 99 -9.96 -13.94 6.02
CA ALA A 99 -10.40 -14.94 5.05
C ALA A 99 -9.30 -15.31 4.05
N ALA A 100 -8.46 -14.34 3.63
CA ALA A 100 -7.31 -14.59 2.78
C ALA A 100 -6.18 -15.33 3.53
N SER A 101 -5.91 -14.98 4.79
CA SER A 101 -4.80 -15.54 5.57
C SER A 101 -4.96 -17.02 5.94
N VAL A 102 -6.16 -17.56 5.91
CA VAL A 102 -6.44 -18.98 6.22
C VAL A 102 -6.54 -19.87 4.98
N GLN A 103 -6.36 -19.33 3.77
CA GLN A 103 -6.39 -20.13 2.54
C GLN A 103 -5.07 -20.86 2.33
N ASP A 104 -5.14 -22.16 2.15
CA ASP A 104 -3.94 -22.98 1.89
C ASP A 104 -3.25 -22.58 0.59
N GLY A 105 -1.93 -22.35 0.67
CA GLY A 105 -1.10 -21.97 -0.46
C GLY A 105 -1.22 -20.50 -0.87
N TRP A 106 -2.02 -19.69 -0.19
CA TRP A 106 -2.05 -18.24 -0.45
C TRP A 106 -1.00 -17.50 0.36
N VAL A 107 -0.42 -16.46 -0.24
CA VAL A 107 0.40 -15.47 0.45
C VAL A 107 -0.33 -14.14 0.42
N SER A 108 -0.74 -13.66 1.59
CA SER A 108 -1.40 -12.38 1.79
C SER A 108 -0.37 -11.39 2.36
N SER A 109 0.04 -10.40 1.58
CA SER A 109 1.07 -9.43 1.95
C SER A 109 0.72 -8.03 1.49
N VAL A 110 1.62 -7.07 1.62
CA VAL A 110 1.39 -5.67 1.26
C VAL A 110 2.18 -5.24 0.04
N LEU A 111 1.59 -4.33 -0.74
CA LEU A 111 2.28 -3.51 -1.72
C LEU A 111 1.85 -2.07 -1.49
N THR A 112 2.75 -1.24 -0.98
CA THR A 112 2.41 0.12 -0.58
C THR A 112 3.50 1.12 -0.93
N GLY A 113 3.09 2.37 -1.15
CA GLY A 113 4.02 3.49 -1.29
C GLY A 113 4.74 3.85 0.01
N ASN A 114 4.27 3.39 1.16
CA ASN A 114 4.89 3.64 2.45
C ASN A 114 6.22 2.88 2.60
N ILE A 115 7.19 3.47 3.30
CA ILE A 115 8.34 2.71 3.82
C ILE A 115 7.85 1.65 4.82
N MET A 116 8.61 0.55 4.96
CA MET A 116 8.22 -0.57 5.81
C MET A 116 7.92 -0.16 7.27
N PRO A 117 8.72 0.70 7.94
CA PRO A 117 8.41 1.16 9.29
C PRO A 117 7.04 1.83 9.38
N ASN A 118 6.70 2.73 8.46
CA ASN A 118 5.42 3.46 8.47
C ASN A 118 4.23 2.54 8.11
N ALA A 119 4.41 1.61 7.19
CA ALA A 119 3.43 0.57 6.91
C ALA A 119 3.11 -0.25 8.18
N ARG A 120 4.14 -0.65 8.93
CA ARG A 120 3.98 -1.37 10.19
C ARG A 120 3.28 -0.53 11.24
N VAL A 121 3.66 0.74 11.43
CA VAL A 121 2.99 1.67 12.36
C VAL A 121 1.51 1.77 12.03
N LYS A 122 1.16 1.98 10.76
CA LYS A 122 -0.23 2.09 10.30
C LYS A 122 -1.04 0.82 10.56
N LEU A 123 -0.52 -0.33 10.18
CA LEU A 123 -1.23 -1.60 10.35
C LEU A 123 -1.34 -2.00 11.82
N SER A 124 -0.28 -1.82 12.61
CA SER A 124 -0.28 -2.14 14.05
C SER A 124 -1.17 -1.21 14.89
N ALA A 125 -1.38 0.04 14.42
CA ALA A 125 -2.33 0.96 15.05
C ALA A 125 -3.72 0.33 15.20
N PHE A 126 -4.09 -0.54 14.25
CA PHE A 126 -5.39 -1.20 14.16
C PHE A 126 -5.34 -2.73 14.32
N GLY A 127 -4.17 -3.31 14.65
CA GLY A 127 -3.98 -4.76 14.82
C GLY A 127 -4.24 -5.56 13.54
N LEU A 128 -3.84 -5.02 12.38
CA LEU A 128 -3.96 -5.69 11.07
C LEU A 128 -2.66 -6.41 10.67
N ASP A 129 -1.52 -6.00 11.19
CA ASP A 129 -0.20 -6.56 10.88
C ASP A 129 -0.07 -8.08 11.08
N PRO A 130 -0.72 -8.73 12.09
CA PRO A 130 -0.64 -10.19 12.23
C PRO A 130 -1.38 -10.97 11.14
N LEU A 131 -2.22 -10.31 10.34
CA LEU A 131 -2.99 -10.93 9.25
C LEU A 131 -2.25 -10.91 7.91
N LEU A 132 -1.05 -10.32 7.88
CA LEU A 132 -0.27 -10.05 6.68
C LEU A 132 1.15 -10.57 6.81
N ASP A 133 1.68 -11.15 5.76
CA ASP A 133 3.07 -11.58 5.67
C ASP A 133 3.98 -10.39 5.31
N MET A 134 4.16 -9.48 6.28
CA MET A 134 4.91 -8.23 6.13
C MET A 134 6.34 -8.39 5.57
N PRO A 135 7.14 -9.41 5.96
CA PRO A 135 8.51 -9.56 5.47
C PRO A 135 8.65 -9.70 3.95
N VAL A 136 7.64 -10.25 3.27
CA VAL A 136 7.68 -10.48 1.83
C VAL A 136 6.94 -9.42 1.02
N GLY A 137 6.42 -8.39 1.66
CA GLY A 137 5.79 -7.24 1.01
C GLY A 137 6.77 -6.36 0.24
N ALA A 138 6.23 -5.40 -0.50
CA ALA A 138 7.01 -4.35 -1.16
C ALA A 138 6.59 -2.96 -0.68
N TYR A 139 7.59 -2.10 -0.52
CA TYR A 139 7.48 -0.83 0.18
C TYR A 139 8.06 0.31 -0.63
N GLY A 140 7.65 1.54 -0.33
CA GLY A 140 8.10 2.72 -1.05
C GLY A 140 9.60 3.02 -0.98
N ALA A 141 10.36 2.33 -0.13
CA ALA A 141 11.82 2.35 -0.11
C ALA A 141 12.44 1.48 -1.20
N ASP A 142 11.75 0.43 -1.65
CA ASP A 142 12.28 -0.58 -2.56
C ASP A 142 12.40 -0.07 -4.00
N ALA A 143 11.51 0.81 -4.44
CA ALA A 143 11.55 1.40 -5.78
C ALA A 143 10.82 2.75 -5.82
N GLU A 144 11.18 3.60 -6.81
CA GLU A 144 10.48 4.87 -7.03
C GLU A 144 9.14 4.67 -7.73
N GLN A 145 9.11 3.80 -8.72
CA GLN A 145 7.92 3.53 -9.53
C GLN A 145 7.13 2.36 -8.96
N ARG A 146 5.82 2.56 -8.78
CA ARG A 146 4.93 1.56 -8.17
C ARG A 146 4.89 0.21 -8.92
N PRO A 147 4.93 0.13 -10.25
CA PRO A 147 5.02 -1.15 -10.96
C PRO A 147 6.22 -2.02 -10.54
N ALA A 148 7.39 -1.40 -10.31
CA ALA A 148 8.57 -2.13 -9.85
C ALA A 148 8.39 -2.78 -8.47
N LEU A 149 7.51 -2.25 -7.63
CA LEU A 149 7.18 -2.87 -6.34
C LEU A 149 6.49 -4.22 -6.50
N VAL A 150 5.68 -4.41 -7.55
CA VAL A 150 5.04 -5.70 -7.85
C VAL A 150 6.09 -6.77 -8.11
N ASP A 151 7.13 -6.45 -8.89
CA ASP A 151 8.22 -7.38 -9.19
C ASP A 151 9.06 -7.68 -7.95
N VAL A 152 9.31 -6.69 -7.11
CA VAL A 152 10.01 -6.87 -5.82
C VAL A 152 9.23 -7.83 -4.90
N ALA A 153 7.93 -7.61 -4.72
CA ALA A 153 7.08 -8.49 -3.91
C ALA A 153 7.05 -9.91 -4.49
N ARG A 154 6.84 -10.03 -5.81
CA ARG A 154 6.82 -11.32 -6.50
C ARG A 154 8.12 -12.09 -6.28
N GLN A 155 9.27 -11.44 -6.40
CA GLN A 155 10.57 -12.07 -6.20
C GLN A 155 10.79 -12.48 -4.73
N ARG A 156 10.48 -11.61 -3.76
CA ARG A 156 10.58 -11.93 -2.32
C ARG A 156 9.72 -13.13 -1.97
N ILE A 157 8.45 -13.13 -2.38
CA ILE A 157 7.51 -14.20 -2.08
C ILE A 157 7.97 -15.53 -2.69
N ARG A 158 8.43 -15.53 -3.94
CA ARG A 158 8.98 -16.74 -4.58
C ARG A 158 10.15 -17.31 -3.80
N ASN A 159 11.08 -16.47 -3.42
CA ASN A 159 12.29 -16.89 -2.72
C ASN A 159 11.99 -17.40 -1.30
N GLU A 160 11.16 -16.68 -0.56
CA GLU A 160 10.89 -16.93 0.86
C GLU A 160 9.78 -17.97 1.10
N ARG A 161 8.83 -18.09 0.18
CA ARG A 161 7.67 -19.00 0.29
C ARG A 161 7.70 -20.13 -0.73
N HIS A 162 8.77 -20.20 -1.56
CA HIS A 162 9.00 -21.26 -2.55
C HIS A 162 7.81 -21.50 -3.49
N LEU A 163 7.09 -20.42 -3.85
CA LEU A 163 5.98 -20.52 -4.77
C LEU A 163 6.45 -20.69 -6.23
N PRO A 164 5.68 -21.41 -7.06
CA PRO A 164 5.94 -21.53 -8.50
C PRO A 164 6.07 -20.16 -9.18
N ALA A 165 6.85 -20.11 -10.26
CA ALA A 165 7.09 -18.88 -11.01
C ALA A 165 5.80 -18.28 -11.60
N GLU A 166 4.87 -19.15 -11.98
CA GLU A 166 3.59 -18.84 -12.63
C GLU A 166 2.47 -18.53 -11.62
N THR A 167 2.77 -18.52 -10.29
CA THR A 167 1.75 -18.23 -9.29
C THR A 167 1.05 -16.92 -9.60
N PRO A 168 -0.29 -16.94 -9.80
CA PRO A 168 -1.07 -15.73 -10.04
C PRO A 168 -0.87 -14.71 -8.91
N LEU A 169 -0.84 -13.42 -9.30
CA LEU A 169 -0.72 -12.30 -8.39
C LEU A 169 -1.86 -11.32 -8.62
N VAL A 170 -2.50 -10.96 -7.54
CA VAL A 170 -3.56 -9.95 -7.51
C VAL A 170 -3.14 -8.78 -6.63
N LEU A 171 -3.27 -7.56 -7.15
CA LEU A 171 -3.13 -6.33 -6.37
C LEU A 171 -4.52 -5.80 -6.01
N ILE A 172 -4.73 -5.44 -4.74
CA ILE A 172 -5.94 -4.79 -4.26
C ILE A 172 -5.57 -3.38 -3.82
N GLY A 173 -6.17 -2.36 -4.44
CA GLY A 173 -5.85 -0.95 -4.19
C GLY A 173 -6.96 -0.01 -4.64
N ASP A 174 -6.88 1.28 -4.23
CA ASP A 174 -7.93 2.28 -4.42
C ASP A 174 -7.61 3.36 -5.46
N THR A 175 -6.42 3.28 -6.08
CA THR A 175 -5.98 4.34 -7.01
C THR A 175 -5.77 3.85 -8.44
N PRO A 176 -5.88 4.73 -9.46
CA PRO A 176 -5.45 4.42 -10.83
C PRO A 176 -4.00 3.93 -10.93
N ARG A 177 -3.12 4.34 -9.99
CA ARG A 177 -1.73 3.86 -9.95
C ARG A 177 -1.60 2.42 -9.50
N ASP A 178 -2.52 1.92 -8.67
CA ASP A 178 -2.59 0.49 -8.35
C ASP A 178 -2.97 -0.31 -9.58
N VAL A 179 -3.98 0.17 -10.31
CA VAL A 179 -4.44 -0.43 -11.56
C VAL A 179 -3.29 -0.46 -12.57
N GLU A 180 -2.62 0.66 -12.81
CA GLU A 180 -1.47 0.78 -13.70
C GLU A 180 -0.33 -0.18 -13.27
N ALA A 181 0.00 -0.20 -11.98
CA ALA A 181 1.08 -1.05 -11.46
C ALA A 181 0.81 -2.54 -11.70
N ALA A 182 -0.42 -3.00 -11.45
CA ALA A 182 -0.82 -4.36 -11.70
C ALA A 182 -0.74 -4.70 -13.21
N LEU A 183 -1.37 -3.89 -14.05
CA LEU A 183 -1.42 -4.14 -15.51
C LEU A 183 -0.03 -4.13 -16.15
N MET A 184 0.84 -3.18 -15.77
CA MET A 184 2.21 -3.10 -16.30
C MET A 184 3.08 -4.29 -15.88
N SER A 185 2.80 -4.91 -14.75
CA SER A 185 3.54 -6.06 -14.21
C SER A 185 2.91 -7.40 -14.54
N GLY A 186 1.87 -7.43 -15.40
CA GLY A 186 1.13 -8.64 -15.73
C GLY A 186 0.44 -9.30 -14.52
N ALA A 187 0.05 -8.49 -13.54
CA ALA A 187 -0.75 -8.92 -12.41
C ALA A 187 -2.23 -8.59 -12.63
N GLU A 188 -3.11 -9.32 -11.95
CA GLU A 188 -4.52 -8.96 -11.88
C GLU A 188 -4.75 -7.82 -10.87
N VAL A 189 -5.86 -7.11 -11.02
CA VAL A 189 -6.24 -6.05 -10.09
C VAL A 189 -7.71 -6.16 -9.71
N ILE A 190 -7.98 -6.02 -8.41
CA ILE A 190 -9.30 -5.73 -7.86
C ILE A 190 -9.21 -4.33 -7.26
N ALA A 191 -9.83 -3.35 -7.91
CA ALA A 191 -9.86 -2.00 -7.39
C ALA A 191 -10.98 -1.82 -6.36
N VAL A 192 -10.76 -0.99 -5.34
CA VAL A 192 -11.75 -0.64 -4.32
C VAL A 192 -11.98 0.87 -4.32
N ALA A 193 -13.23 1.31 -4.39
CA ALA A 193 -13.56 2.75 -4.47
C ALA A 193 -13.72 3.38 -3.07
N THR A 194 -12.76 3.09 -2.19
CA THR A 194 -12.75 3.55 -0.80
C THR A 194 -11.90 4.81 -0.57
N GLY A 195 -11.11 5.20 -1.58
CA GLY A 195 -10.33 6.44 -1.58
C GLY A 195 -11.06 7.58 -2.28
N ILE A 196 -10.29 8.49 -2.89
CA ILE A 196 -10.83 9.67 -3.58
C ILE A 196 -11.32 9.36 -4.99
N HIS A 197 -10.96 8.20 -5.56
CA HIS A 197 -11.30 7.82 -6.92
C HIS A 197 -12.63 7.04 -6.96
N SER A 198 -13.50 7.44 -7.87
CA SER A 198 -14.77 6.78 -8.13
C SER A 198 -14.59 5.43 -8.84
N GLN A 199 -15.59 4.56 -8.74
CA GLN A 199 -15.62 3.29 -9.50
C GLN A 199 -15.42 3.52 -11.02
N THR A 200 -16.00 4.61 -11.56
CA THR A 200 -15.87 4.96 -12.97
C THR A 200 -14.42 5.30 -13.35
N GLU A 201 -13.71 6.06 -12.51
CA GLU A 201 -12.32 6.43 -12.75
C GLU A 201 -11.40 5.20 -12.66
N LEU A 202 -11.62 4.32 -11.69
CA LEU A 202 -10.86 3.07 -11.55
C LEU A 202 -11.10 2.11 -12.72
N ALA A 203 -12.35 1.99 -13.19
CA ALA A 203 -12.67 1.21 -14.38
C ALA A 203 -12.04 1.83 -15.65
N ALA A 204 -12.06 3.16 -15.78
CA ALA A 204 -11.43 3.88 -16.89
C ALA A 204 -9.90 3.72 -16.90
N ALA A 205 -9.27 3.52 -15.73
CA ALA A 205 -7.85 3.19 -15.61
C ALA A 205 -7.53 1.75 -16.05
N GLY A 206 -8.52 0.89 -16.28
CA GLY A 206 -8.37 -0.47 -16.78
C GLY A 206 -8.72 -1.57 -15.78
N ALA A 207 -9.18 -1.24 -14.58
CA ALA A 207 -9.65 -2.26 -13.63
C ALA A 207 -10.91 -2.95 -14.15
N ARG A 208 -10.83 -4.29 -14.31
CA ARG A 208 -11.97 -5.11 -14.74
C ARG A 208 -12.95 -5.38 -13.60
N VAL A 209 -12.45 -5.40 -12.38
CA VAL A 209 -13.23 -5.60 -11.16
C VAL A 209 -13.04 -4.37 -10.29
N VAL A 210 -14.14 -3.70 -9.97
CA VAL A 210 -14.16 -2.54 -9.07
C VAL A 210 -15.25 -2.77 -8.02
N LEU A 211 -14.84 -2.83 -6.75
CA LEU A 211 -15.72 -3.00 -5.62
C LEU A 211 -15.96 -1.65 -4.93
N PRO A 212 -17.11 -1.42 -4.32
CA PRO A 212 -17.33 -0.21 -3.51
C PRO A 212 -16.44 -0.20 -2.26
N ASP A 213 -16.29 -1.35 -1.62
CA ASP A 213 -15.44 -1.62 -0.46
C ASP A 213 -15.22 -3.15 -0.31
N LEU A 214 -14.70 -3.61 0.83
CA LEU A 214 -14.42 -5.03 1.09
C LEU A 214 -15.48 -5.72 1.95
N SER A 215 -16.66 -5.11 2.16
CA SER A 215 -17.73 -5.66 3.02
C SER A 215 -18.28 -6.99 2.50
N GLU A 216 -18.36 -7.17 1.18
CA GLU A 216 -18.80 -8.40 0.54
C GLU A 216 -17.66 -9.44 0.47
N THR A 217 -17.15 -9.84 1.64
CA THR A 217 -16.01 -10.75 1.77
C THR A 217 -16.20 -12.08 1.01
N THR A 218 -17.41 -12.62 0.99
CA THR A 218 -17.70 -13.87 0.26
C THR A 218 -17.47 -13.70 -1.24
N GLY A 219 -18.01 -12.64 -1.82
CA GLY A 219 -17.82 -12.32 -3.23
C GLY A 219 -16.35 -12.05 -3.58
N LEU A 220 -15.63 -11.35 -2.70
CA LEU A 220 -14.17 -11.14 -2.87
C LEU A 220 -13.42 -12.48 -2.91
N LEU A 221 -13.73 -13.40 -1.98
CA LEU A 221 -13.07 -14.72 -1.96
C LEU A 221 -13.36 -15.55 -3.21
N GLU A 222 -14.58 -15.48 -3.73
CA GLU A 222 -14.94 -16.16 -4.98
C GLU A 222 -14.14 -15.60 -6.17
N LEU A 223 -14.00 -14.28 -6.26
CA LEU A 223 -13.15 -13.63 -7.26
C LEU A 223 -11.68 -14.07 -7.15
N LEU A 224 -11.11 -14.05 -5.94
CA LEU A 224 -9.74 -14.46 -5.69
C LEU A 224 -9.51 -15.95 -6.03
N LYS A 225 -10.46 -16.83 -5.68
CA LYS A 225 -10.41 -18.26 -6.06
C LYS A 225 -10.49 -18.49 -7.56
N ALA A 226 -11.30 -17.70 -8.26
CA ALA A 226 -11.36 -17.77 -9.72
C ALA A 226 -10.03 -17.38 -10.36
N LEU A 227 -9.37 -16.33 -9.86
CA LEU A 227 -8.04 -15.91 -10.33
C LEU A 227 -6.94 -16.93 -9.99
N ALA A 228 -7.03 -17.61 -8.85
CA ALA A 228 -6.10 -18.68 -8.50
C ALA A 228 -6.24 -19.93 -9.40
N ALA A 229 -7.35 -20.05 -10.15
CA ALA A 229 -7.65 -21.21 -11.00
C ALA A 229 -7.09 -21.08 -12.43
N HIS A 230 -6.58 -19.92 -12.81
CA HIS A 230 -6.02 -19.61 -14.13
C HIS A 230 -4.50 -19.54 -14.09
#